data_d46de9224ff93e363752e6b9c13c847f
#
_entry.id   d46de9224ff93e363752e6b9c13c847f
#
_cell.length_a   1.000
_cell.length_b   1.000
_cell.length_c   1.000
_cell.angle_alpha   90.00
_cell.angle_beta   90.00
_cell.angle_gamma   90.00
#
_symmetry.space_group_name_H-M   'P 1'
#
loop_
_entity.id
_entity.type
_entity.pdbx_description
1 polymer ?
#
loop_
_entity_poly.entity_id
_entity_poly.type
_entity_poly.pdbx_seq_one_letter_code
_entity_poly.pdbx_strand_id
1 'polypeptide(L)'
;MINTDGSSTQKGGRASIVITSPEKDVLKYGVQLKFPVTNNEAEFKALLTGLRIARALGAENIMLKSDSQLVIGQVRGDFETKKTRMQKYLKLTNQLVSTFHHAEFVQIPRDQNAEANEIARSASADNRDKMNDWKLEEQNSPSIKELQTLPMHTHSGWTSSILLFLRDGRLPPNPKEAKKIQKHAARFTVLNDELYKRGYSQPYLRCIEEEETRYVLEEVHREGGV
;
A
#
# COMPACT_ATOMS: atom_id res chain seq x y z
N MET A 1 4.70 -11.96 -11.75
CA MET A 1 6.09 -11.68 -11.34
C MET A 1 6.23 -10.20 -11.04
N ILE A 2 7.00 -9.82 -10.01
CA ILE A 2 7.21 -8.44 -9.57
C ILE A 2 8.71 -8.17 -9.49
N ASN A 3 9.21 -7.17 -10.20
CA ASN A 3 10.58 -6.68 -10.06
C ASN A 3 10.56 -5.34 -9.34
N THR A 4 11.42 -5.15 -8.35
CA THR A 4 11.48 -3.91 -7.56
C THR A 4 12.89 -3.38 -7.44
N ASP A 5 13.03 -2.05 -7.44
CA ASP A 5 14.26 -1.34 -7.17
C ASP A 5 13.98 -0.07 -6.36
N GLY A 6 14.87 0.26 -5.45
CA GLY A 6 14.79 1.44 -4.61
C GLY A 6 16.09 2.22 -4.63
N SER A 7 16.02 3.53 -4.69
CA SER A 7 17.19 4.39 -4.58
C SER A 7 16.93 5.61 -3.71
N SER A 8 17.96 6.06 -2.99
CA SER A 8 17.91 7.27 -2.18
C SER A 8 18.74 8.39 -2.78
N THR A 9 18.31 9.63 -2.55
CA THR A 9 19.03 10.85 -2.88
C THR A 9 19.09 11.75 -1.65
N GLN A 10 19.87 12.81 -1.69
CA GLN A 10 19.96 13.78 -0.56
C GLN A 10 18.61 14.44 -0.22
N LYS A 11 17.69 14.58 -1.19
CA LYS A 11 16.39 15.25 -1.04
C LYS A 11 15.21 14.29 -0.92
N GLY A 12 15.43 12.99 -1.04
CA GLY A 12 14.35 12.01 -1.03
C GLY A 12 14.78 10.66 -1.57
N GLY A 13 13.87 9.95 -2.21
CA GLY A 13 14.16 8.63 -2.81
C GLY A 13 13.20 8.31 -3.94
N ARG A 14 13.39 7.13 -4.48
CA ARG A 14 12.57 6.55 -5.54
C ARG A 14 12.35 5.09 -5.31
N ALA A 15 11.21 4.63 -5.74
CA ALA A 15 10.89 3.23 -5.80
C ALA A 15 10.31 2.94 -7.17
N SER A 16 10.78 1.89 -7.81
CA SER A 16 10.30 1.43 -9.11
C SER A 16 9.80 0.01 -9.02
N ILE A 17 8.72 -0.26 -9.73
CA ILE A 17 8.04 -1.55 -9.73
C ILE A 17 7.70 -1.92 -11.17
N VAL A 18 8.02 -3.14 -11.56
CA VAL A 18 7.58 -3.75 -12.81
C VAL A 18 6.82 -5.02 -12.47
N ILE A 19 5.55 -5.09 -12.84
CA ILE A 19 4.71 -6.26 -12.63
C ILE A 19 4.42 -6.89 -13.99
N THR A 20 4.74 -8.18 -14.11
CA THR A 20 4.44 -8.97 -15.30
C THR A 20 3.39 -10.01 -14.96
N SER A 21 2.25 -9.99 -15.66
CA SER A 21 1.20 -10.99 -15.53
C SER A 21 1.63 -12.35 -16.11
N PRO A 22 0.92 -13.45 -15.85
CA PRO A 22 1.13 -14.73 -16.54
C PRO A 22 0.99 -14.62 -18.06
N GLU A 23 0.11 -13.73 -18.53
CA GLU A 23 -0.19 -13.46 -19.96
C GLU A 23 0.86 -12.54 -20.61
N LYS A 24 1.91 -12.13 -19.84
CA LYS A 24 3.00 -11.24 -20.24
C LYS A 24 2.60 -9.75 -20.38
N ASP A 25 1.46 -9.35 -19.81
CA ASP A 25 1.17 -7.92 -19.67
C ASP A 25 2.13 -7.29 -18.67
N VAL A 26 2.65 -6.12 -19.00
CA VAL A 26 3.65 -5.43 -18.19
C VAL A 26 3.08 -4.13 -17.66
N LEU A 27 3.04 -3.99 -16.33
CA LEU A 27 2.70 -2.75 -15.64
C LEU A 27 3.96 -2.14 -15.05
N LYS A 28 4.30 -0.91 -15.44
CA LYS A 28 5.43 -0.14 -14.94
C LYS A 28 4.93 0.95 -13.99
N TYR A 29 5.53 1.03 -12.81
CA TYR A 29 5.10 1.96 -11.78
C TYR A 29 6.30 2.57 -11.05
N GLY A 30 6.30 3.90 -10.91
CA GLY A 30 7.32 4.66 -10.21
C GLY A 30 6.72 5.43 -9.04
N VAL A 31 7.46 5.52 -7.93
CA VAL A 31 7.12 6.35 -6.77
C VAL A 31 8.25 7.31 -6.48
N GLN A 32 7.96 8.58 -6.47
CA GLN A 32 8.88 9.61 -6.01
C GLN A 32 8.63 9.90 -4.52
N LEU A 33 9.64 9.68 -3.69
CA LEU A 33 9.58 9.92 -2.24
C LEU A 33 10.09 11.33 -1.94
N LYS A 34 9.20 12.24 -1.58
CA LYS A 34 9.48 13.65 -1.27
C LYS A 34 9.91 13.88 0.19
N PHE A 35 10.57 12.91 0.80
CA PHE A 35 11.06 12.94 2.18
C PHE A 35 12.40 12.20 2.28
N PRO A 36 13.25 12.52 3.27
CA PRO A 36 14.52 11.84 3.46
C PRO A 36 14.33 10.35 3.73
N VAL A 37 14.98 9.51 2.93
CA VAL A 37 14.98 8.06 3.05
C VAL A 37 16.38 7.50 2.85
N THR A 38 16.68 6.39 3.50
CA THR A 38 17.87 5.59 3.20
C THR A 38 17.60 4.67 2.00
N ASN A 39 18.65 4.17 1.37
CA ASN A 39 18.52 3.23 0.25
C ASN A 39 17.65 2.02 0.63
N ASN A 40 17.91 1.41 1.78
CA ASN A 40 17.12 0.27 2.25
C ASN A 40 15.64 0.61 2.48
N GLU A 41 15.32 1.82 2.93
CA GLU A 41 13.92 2.26 3.08
C GLU A 41 13.25 2.45 1.72
N ALA A 42 13.97 2.96 0.71
CA ALA A 42 13.46 3.07 -0.65
C ALA A 42 13.21 1.68 -1.27
N GLU A 43 14.10 0.72 -1.04
CA GLU A 43 13.95 -0.68 -1.46
C GLU A 43 12.73 -1.34 -0.81
N PHE A 44 12.56 -1.22 0.52
CA PHE A 44 11.36 -1.71 1.18
C PHE A 44 10.09 -1.04 0.68
N LYS A 45 10.18 0.25 0.33
CA LYS A 45 9.05 0.97 -0.24
C LYS A 45 8.66 0.44 -1.62
N ALA A 46 9.64 0.15 -2.48
CA ALA A 46 9.40 -0.49 -3.77
C ALA A 46 8.71 -1.85 -3.59
N LEU A 47 9.24 -2.68 -2.69
CA LEU A 47 8.69 -3.99 -2.36
C LEU A 47 7.24 -3.90 -1.85
N LEU A 48 6.96 -3.03 -0.86
CA LEU A 48 5.61 -2.83 -0.32
C LEU A 48 4.62 -2.34 -1.38
N THR A 49 5.05 -1.41 -2.25
CA THR A 49 4.20 -0.90 -3.32
C THR A 49 3.89 -2.01 -4.32
N GLY A 50 4.89 -2.81 -4.71
CA GLY A 50 4.69 -3.96 -5.59
C GLY A 50 3.71 -4.98 -5.04
N LEU A 51 3.83 -5.33 -3.74
CA LEU A 51 2.88 -6.23 -3.06
C LEU A 51 1.46 -5.66 -3.03
N ARG A 52 1.30 -4.36 -2.74
CA ARG A 52 -0.03 -3.70 -2.73
C ARG A 52 -0.68 -3.70 -4.11
N ILE A 53 0.08 -3.39 -5.16
CA ILE A 53 -0.44 -3.41 -6.53
C ILE A 53 -0.82 -4.84 -6.93
N ALA A 54 0.03 -5.83 -6.68
CA ALA A 54 -0.26 -7.22 -6.99
C ALA A 54 -1.54 -7.72 -6.29
N ARG A 55 -1.72 -7.36 -5.01
CA ARG A 55 -2.95 -7.66 -4.27
C ARG A 55 -4.18 -6.98 -4.89
N ALA A 56 -4.05 -5.71 -5.27
CA ALA A 56 -5.14 -4.95 -5.91
C ALA A 56 -5.52 -5.51 -7.28
N LEU A 57 -4.57 -6.13 -7.98
CA LEU A 57 -4.79 -6.85 -9.24
C LEU A 57 -5.35 -8.28 -9.03
N GLY A 58 -5.58 -8.70 -7.79
CA GLY A 58 -6.13 -10.02 -7.47
C GLY A 58 -5.13 -11.17 -7.58
N ALA A 59 -3.83 -10.90 -7.55
CA ALA A 59 -2.82 -11.95 -7.59
C ALA A 59 -2.87 -12.80 -6.30
N GLU A 60 -2.96 -14.11 -6.46
CA GLU A 60 -2.93 -15.07 -5.35
C GLU A 60 -1.53 -15.60 -5.08
N ASN A 61 -0.74 -15.77 -6.15
CA ASN A 61 0.62 -16.28 -6.11
C ASN A 61 1.57 -15.25 -6.69
N ILE A 62 2.66 -14.96 -5.98
CA ILE A 62 3.63 -13.96 -6.41
C ILE A 62 5.06 -14.49 -6.36
N MET A 63 5.88 -14.02 -7.30
CA MET A 63 7.32 -14.10 -7.25
C MET A 63 7.86 -12.67 -7.29
N LEU A 64 8.54 -12.24 -6.22
CA LEU A 64 9.13 -10.91 -6.12
C LEU A 64 10.64 -11.00 -6.25
N LYS A 65 11.20 -10.20 -7.15
CA LYS A 65 12.63 -10.11 -7.46
C LYS A 65 13.15 -8.72 -7.11
N SER A 66 14.31 -8.66 -6.46
CA SER A 66 15.06 -7.43 -6.17
C SER A 66 16.55 -7.72 -6.14
N ASP A 67 17.36 -6.72 -6.46
CA ASP A 67 18.82 -6.79 -6.32
C ASP A 67 19.30 -6.44 -4.89
N SER A 68 18.41 -6.00 -4.02
CA SER A 68 18.70 -5.72 -2.61
C SER A 68 18.84 -7.00 -1.79
N GLN A 69 20.09 -7.51 -1.67
CA GLN A 69 20.39 -8.66 -0.83
C GLN A 69 19.88 -8.49 0.62
N LEU A 70 20.02 -7.28 1.16
CA LEU A 70 19.62 -7.00 2.54
C LEU A 70 18.11 -7.09 2.72
N VAL A 71 17.33 -6.49 1.84
CA VAL A 71 15.86 -6.49 1.93
C VAL A 71 15.31 -7.90 1.72
N ILE A 72 15.79 -8.61 0.67
CA ILE A 72 15.36 -9.99 0.43
C ILE A 72 15.74 -10.91 1.60
N GLY A 73 16.99 -10.81 2.10
CA GLY A 73 17.43 -11.62 3.25
C GLY A 73 16.64 -11.33 4.53
N GLN A 74 16.25 -10.06 4.78
CA GLN A 74 15.39 -9.71 5.92
C GLN A 74 13.98 -10.27 5.79
N VAL A 75 13.39 -10.23 4.60
CA VAL A 75 12.05 -10.78 4.35
C VAL A 75 12.02 -12.30 4.45
N ARG A 76 13.08 -12.97 4.00
CA ARG A 76 13.26 -14.43 4.15
C ARG A 76 13.56 -14.85 5.58
N GLY A 77 14.04 -13.93 6.44
CA GLY A 77 14.51 -14.22 7.78
C GLY A 77 15.98 -14.61 7.88
N ASP A 78 16.75 -14.50 6.78
CA ASP A 78 18.19 -14.79 6.74
C ASP A 78 19.00 -13.72 7.49
N PHE A 79 18.48 -12.49 7.57
CA PHE A 79 19.13 -11.35 8.23
C PHE A 79 18.23 -10.71 9.29
N GLU A 80 18.82 -10.44 10.46
CA GLU A 80 18.15 -9.70 11.52
C GLU A 80 17.99 -8.21 11.21
N THR A 81 16.91 -7.64 11.67
CA THR A 81 16.58 -6.22 11.52
C THR A 81 16.78 -5.50 12.84
N LYS A 82 17.93 -4.85 13.05
CA LYS A 82 18.26 -4.14 14.31
C LYS A 82 17.62 -2.75 14.41
N LYS A 83 17.43 -2.04 13.29
CA LYS A 83 16.88 -0.68 13.29
C LYS A 83 15.36 -0.69 13.40
N THR A 84 14.81 0.04 14.37
CA THR A 84 13.36 0.11 14.64
C THR A 84 12.52 0.48 13.38
N ARG A 85 13.03 1.37 12.53
CA ARG A 85 12.32 1.73 11.28
C ARG A 85 12.23 0.54 10.33
N MET A 86 13.31 -0.22 10.17
CA MET A 86 13.35 -1.39 9.30
C MET A 86 12.45 -2.52 9.84
N GLN A 87 12.39 -2.69 11.17
CA GLN A 87 11.45 -3.64 11.80
C GLN A 87 10.00 -3.32 11.46
N LYS A 88 9.65 -2.03 11.40
CA LYS A 88 8.31 -1.59 10.98
C LYS A 88 8.03 -1.92 9.51
N TYR A 89 8.99 -1.68 8.63
CA TYR A 89 8.87 -2.06 7.21
C TYR A 89 8.71 -3.57 7.06
N LEU A 90 9.55 -4.37 7.75
CA LEU A 90 9.48 -5.82 7.71
C LEU A 90 8.13 -6.34 8.23
N LYS A 91 7.63 -5.80 9.36
CA LYS A 91 6.32 -6.15 9.90
C LYS A 91 5.20 -5.89 8.87
N LEU A 92 5.21 -4.73 8.23
CA LEU A 92 4.23 -4.39 7.21
C LEU A 92 4.32 -5.30 5.99
N THR A 93 5.55 -5.64 5.58
CA THR A 93 5.80 -6.60 4.50
C THR A 93 5.20 -7.97 4.83
N ASN A 94 5.49 -8.51 6.02
CA ASN A 94 4.98 -9.82 6.44
C ASN A 94 3.45 -9.85 6.53
N GLN A 95 2.82 -8.75 6.95
CA GLN A 95 1.37 -8.61 6.94
C GLN A 95 0.79 -8.65 5.53
N LEU A 96 1.44 -8.01 4.56
CA LEU A 96 0.99 -8.08 3.17
C LEU A 96 1.26 -9.45 2.55
N VAL A 97 2.41 -10.05 2.83
CA VAL A 97 2.76 -11.38 2.33
C VAL A 97 1.75 -12.43 2.78
N SER A 98 1.27 -12.37 4.03
CA SER A 98 0.25 -13.30 4.54
C SER A 98 -1.11 -13.23 3.82
N THR A 99 -1.32 -12.23 2.96
CA THR A 99 -2.55 -12.13 2.15
C THR A 99 -2.48 -12.89 0.82
N PHE A 100 -1.32 -13.43 0.47
CA PHE A 100 -1.13 -14.25 -0.73
C PHE A 100 -1.14 -15.75 -0.35
N HIS A 101 -1.59 -16.60 -1.26
CA HIS A 101 -1.51 -18.05 -1.08
C HIS A 101 -0.07 -18.56 -1.15
N HIS A 102 0.72 -17.98 -2.07
CA HIS A 102 2.14 -18.26 -2.19
C HIS A 102 2.93 -17.01 -2.53
N ALA A 103 4.04 -16.80 -1.83
CA ALA A 103 4.95 -15.69 -2.08
C ALA A 103 6.40 -16.17 -2.07
N GLU A 104 7.06 -16.01 -3.19
CA GLU A 104 8.48 -16.31 -3.36
C GLU A 104 9.28 -15.01 -3.49
N PHE A 105 10.40 -14.91 -2.78
CA PHE A 105 11.31 -13.77 -2.82
C PHE A 105 12.66 -14.21 -3.38
N VAL A 106 13.11 -13.58 -4.45
CA VAL A 106 14.33 -13.94 -5.15
C VAL A 106 15.28 -12.76 -5.23
N GLN A 107 16.49 -12.92 -4.71
CA GLN A 107 17.55 -11.96 -4.94
C GLN A 107 18.14 -12.21 -6.33
N ILE A 108 18.21 -11.17 -7.15
CA ILE A 108 18.77 -11.22 -8.50
C ILE A 108 19.99 -10.28 -8.62
N PRO A 109 20.92 -10.56 -9.51
CA PRO A 109 21.99 -9.61 -9.87
C PRO A 109 21.41 -8.31 -10.45
N ARG A 110 22.14 -7.20 -10.26
CA ARG A 110 21.68 -5.86 -10.66
C ARG A 110 21.48 -5.71 -12.17
N ASP A 111 22.25 -6.41 -12.97
CA ASP A 111 22.12 -6.46 -14.44
C ASP A 111 20.80 -7.13 -14.89
N GLN A 112 20.31 -8.08 -14.11
CA GLN A 112 19.02 -8.73 -14.35
C GLN A 112 17.81 -7.90 -13.85
N ASN A 113 18.04 -6.80 -13.11
CA ASN A 113 17.02 -5.85 -12.67
C ASN A 113 17.03 -4.55 -13.49
N ALA A 114 17.58 -4.58 -14.71
CA ALA A 114 17.84 -3.40 -15.53
C ALA A 114 16.58 -2.55 -15.80
N GLU A 115 15.44 -3.18 -16.06
CA GLU A 115 14.18 -2.48 -16.35
C GLU A 115 13.65 -1.69 -15.15
N ALA A 116 13.65 -2.27 -13.96
CA ALA A 116 13.26 -1.57 -12.73
C ALA A 116 14.26 -0.45 -12.40
N ASN A 117 15.57 -0.69 -12.58
CA ASN A 117 16.62 0.31 -12.42
C ASN A 117 16.47 1.50 -13.39
N GLU A 118 16.08 1.25 -14.64
CA GLU A 118 15.86 2.31 -15.65
C GLU A 118 14.68 3.21 -15.27
N ILE A 119 13.58 2.65 -14.81
CA ILE A 119 12.42 3.40 -14.31
C ILE A 119 12.82 4.27 -13.11
N ALA A 120 13.57 3.73 -12.16
CA ALA A 120 14.09 4.48 -11.02
C ALA A 120 14.98 5.66 -11.43
N ARG A 121 15.77 5.50 -12.49
CA ARG A 121 16.62 6.57 -13.06
C ARG A 121 15.81 7.59 -13.87
N SER A 122 14.87 7.15 -14.68
CA SER A 122 14.04 8.01 -15.54
C SER A 122 13.10 8.90 -14.72
N ALA A 123 12.64 8.42 -13.57
CA ALA A 123 11.95 9.23 -12.57
C ALA A 123 12.82 10.35 -11.97
N SER A 124 14.15 10.39 -12.31
CA SER A 124 15.11 11.41 -11.88
C SER A 124 15.20 12.59 -12.79
N ALA A 125 15.06 12.37 -14.07
CA ALA A 125 15.16 13.41 -15.06
C ALA A 125 13.78 14.07 -15.16
N ASP A 126 13.77 15.42 -15.11
CA ASP A 126 12.58 16.27 -15.32
C ASP A 126 12.00 16.12 -16.75
N ASN A 127 12.24 15.00 -17.38
CA ASN A 127 11.91 14.66 -18.76
C ASN A 127 10.54 13.99 -18.81
N ARG A 128 9.48 14.78 -18.62
CA ARG A 128 8.06 14.38 -18.73
C ARG A 128 7.69 13.85 -20.13
N ASP A 129 8.51 14.12 -21.13
CA ASP A 129 8.21 13.77 -22.53
C ASP A 129 8.44 12.29 -22.90
N LYS A 130 9.08 11.49 -22.02
CA LYS A 130 9.28 10.04 -22.21
C LYS A 130 8.33 9.17 -21.38
N MET A 131 7.29 9.76 -20.77
CA MET A 131 6.41 9.12 -19.78
C MET A 131 5.20 8.37 -20.36
N ASN A 132 5.20 8.00 -21.64
CA ASN A 132 4.00 7.39 -22.24
C ASN A 132 3.68 5.96 -21.77
N ASP A 133 4.57 5.29 -20.99
CA ASP A 133 4.43 3.85 -20.73
C ASP A 133 4.44 3.47 -19.24
N TRP A 134 4.49 4.43 -18.29
CA TRP A 134 4.51 4.12 -16.86
C TRP A 134 3.86 5.19 -15.98
N LYS A 135 3.30 4.79 -14.85
CA LYS A 135 2.61 5.65 -13.90
C LYS A 135 3.57 6.13 -12.82
N LEU A 136 3.63 7.45 -12.59
CA LEU A 136 4.40 8.06 -11.49
C LEU A 136 3.47 8.54 -10.38
N GLU A 137 3.76 8.15 -9.15
CA GLU A 137 3.11 8.64 -7.93
C GLU A 137 4.10 9.43 -7.08
N GLU A 138 3.66 10.54 -6.49
CA GLU A 138 4.44 11.29 -5.50
C GLU A 138 3.96 10.96 -4.08
N GLN A 139 4.88 10.65 -3.19
CA GLN A 139 4.58 10.42 -1.78
C GLN A 139 5.32 11.39 -0.88
N ASN A 140 4.56 12.05 0.01
CA ASN A 140 5.05 13.07 0.92
C ASN A 140 5.38 12.54 2.33
N SER A 141 5.05 11.26 2.62
CA SER A 141 5.29 10.66 3.94
C SER A 141 5.69 9.18 3.84
N PRO A 142 6.51 8.68 4.81
CA PRO A 142 6.89 7.26 4.85
C PRO A 142 5.69 6.35 5.12
N SER A 143 5.61 5.20 4.42
CA SER A 143 4.56 4.17 4.66
C SER A 143 4.53 3.63 6.08
N ILE A 144 5.64 3.69 6.81
CA ILE A 144 5.70 3.31 8.24
C ILE A 144 4.99 4.29 9.18
N LYS A 145 4.68 5.53 8.71
CA LYS A 145 3.75 6.41 9.43
C LYS A 145 2.33 5.84 9.41
N GLU A 146 1.95 5.10 8.39
CA GLU A 146 0.68 4.38 8.35
C GLU A 146 0.58 3.32 9.46
N LEU A 147 1.71 2.73 9.92
CA LEU A 147 1.78 1.89 11.12
C LEU A 147 1.78 2.70 12.43
N GLN A 148 2.21 3.96 12.38
CA GLN A 148 2.18 4.89 13.52
C GLN A 148 0.85 5.64 13.57
N THR A 149 0.21 5.80 12.43
CA THR A 149 -1.17 6.21 12.20
C THR A 149 -2.11 5.01 11.93
N LEU A 150 -1.74 3.80 12.40
CA LEU A 150 -2.66 3.09 13.23
C LEU A 150 -2.52 3.77 14.61
N PRO A 151 -3.09 4.96 14.80
CA PRO A 151 -3.62 5.24 16.08
C PRO A 151 -4.44 3.97 16.34
N MET A 152 -4.48 3.49 17.48
CA MET A 152 -5.79 3.37 18.06
C MET A 152 -6.45 4.75 17.87
N HIS A 153 -6.88 5.09 16.65
CA HIS A 153 -8.07 5.84 16.52
C HIS A 153 -9.06 4.92 17.23
N THR A 154 -9.27 5.21 18.48
CA THR A 154 -10.57 5.14 19.04
C THR A 154 -11.43 5.95 18.05
N HIS A 155 -11.71 5.35 16.88
CA HIS A 155 -12.83 5.70 16.09
C HIS A 155 -13.99 5.54 17.08
N SER A 156 -14.34 6.61 17.73
CA SER A 156 -15.51 6.65 18.62
C SER A 156 -16.80 6.54 17.80
N GLY A 157 -16.67 6.30 16.50
CA GLY A 157 -17.74 6.23 15.54
C GLY A 157 -18.25 4.80 15.29
N TRP A 158 -19.44 4.70 14.76
CA TRP A 158 -20.13 3.46 14.36
C TRP A 158 -19.38 2.64 13.29
N THR A 159 -18.53 3.30 12.46
CA THR A 159 -17.73 2.72 11.40
C THR A 159 -16.65 1.77 11.91
N SER A 160 -16.05 2.06 13.06
CA SER A 160 -14.94 1.33 13.65
C SER A 160 -15.27 -0.12 13.95
N SER A 161 -16.42 -0.36 14.56
CA SER A 161 -16.86 -1.70 14.93
C SER A 161 -17.14 -2.57 13.70
N ILE A 162 -17.64 -1.97 12.62
CA ILE A 162 -17.89 -2.65 11.35
C ILE A 162 -16.57 -2.94 10.64
N LEU A 163 -15.65 -1.99 10.64
CA LEU A 163 -14.34 -2.12 10.01
C LEU A 163 -13.49 -3.21 10.69
N LEU A 164 -13.46 -3.24 12.03
CA LEU A 164 -12.80 -4.28 12.82
C LEU A 164 -13.38 -5.68 12.54
N PHE A 165 -14.71 -5.77 12.42
CA PHE A 165 -15.35 -7.03 12.11
C PHE A 165 -15.04 -7.50 10.68
N LEU A 166 -15.14 -6.61 9.68
CA LEU A 166 -14.88 -6.97 8.29
C LEU A 166 -13.41 -7.26 8.00
N ARG A 167 -12.49 -6.67 8.77
CA ARG A 167 -11.05 -6.81 8.61
C ARG A 167 -10.46 -7.99 9.38
N ASP A 168 -10.82 -8.10 10.66
CA ASP A 168 -10.17 -8.99 11.62
C ASP A 168 -11.13 -10.05 12.19
N GLY A 169 -12.42 -10.03 11.81
CA GLY A 169 -13.45 -10.89 12.39
C GLY A 169 -13.77 -10.61 13.87
N ARG A 170 -13.25 -9.50 14.43
CA ARG A 170 -13.40 -9.17 15.84
C ARG A 170 -14.78 -8.60 16.14
N LEU A 171 -15.45 -9.19 17.14
CA LEU A 171 -16.74 -8.75 17.65
C LEU A 171 -16.62 -8.31 19.12
N PRO A 172 -17.44 -7.37 19.56
CA PRO A 172 -17.50 -7.02 20.97
C PRO A 172 -17.99 -8.20 21.82
N PRO A 173 -17.63 -8.24 23.11
CA PRO A 173 -18.03 -9.33 24.01
C PRO A 173 -19.54 -9.36 24.29
N ASN A 174 -20.24 -8.27 24.02
CA ASN A 174 -21.68 -8.20 24.18
C ASN A 174 -22.41 -8.89 23.00
N PRO A 175 -23.18 -9.99 23.22
CA PRO A 175 -23.83 -10.75 22.15
C PRO A 175 -24.87 -9.95 21.35
N LYS A 176 -25.54 -8.98 21.98
CA LYS A 176 -26.53 -8.11 21.29
C LYS A 176 -25.85 -7.15 20.31
N GLU A 177 -24.74 -6.56 20.72
CA GLU A 177 -23.93 -5.67 19.88
C GLU A 177 -23.24 -6.46 18.75
N ALA A 178 -22.69 -7.63 19.04
CA ALA A 178 -22.09 -8.52 18.05
C ALA A 178 -23.05 -8.86 16.90
N LYS A 179 -24.29 -9.26 17.22
CA LYS A 179 -25.34 -9.54 16.22
C LYS A 179 -25.71 -8.28 15.42
N LYS A 180 -25.74 -7.11 16.05
CA LYS A 180 -26.04 -5.84 15.37
C LYS A 180 -24.94 -5.50 14.37
N ILE A 181 -23.66 -5.65 14.75
CA ILE A 181 -22.51 -5.40 13.88
C ILE A 181 -22.51 -6.36 12.70
N GLN A 182 -22.70 -7.67 12.91
CA GLN A 182 -22.77 -8.66 11.83
C GLN A 182 -23.88 -8.34 10.82
N LYS A 183 -25.08 -7.98 11.29
CA LYS A 183 -26.19 -7.61 10.41
C LYS A 183 -25.93 -6.34 9.61
N HIS A 184 -25.27 -5.34 10.21
CA HIS A 184 -24.90 -4.11 9.54
C HIS A 184 -23.76 -4.32 8.55
N ALA A 185 -22.74 -5.09 8.92
CA ALA A 185 -21.56 -5.35 8.11
C ALA A 185 -21.87 -5.97 6.73
N ALA A 186 -22.98 -6.71 6.60
CA ALA A 186 -23.42 -7.27 5.32
C ALA A 186 -23.66 -6.20 4.20
N ARG A 187 -23.87 -4.95 4.59
CA ARG A 187 -24.11 -3.83 3.66
C ARG A 187 -22.85 -3.05 3.31
N PHE A 188 -21.71 -3.43 3.88
CA PHE A 188 -20.43 -2.74 3.71
C PHE A 188 -19.39 -3.66 3.14
N THR A 189 -18.36 -3.05 2.57
CA THR A 189 -17.13 -3.74 2.12
C THR A 189 -15.93 -2.86 2.45
N VAL A 190 -14.77 -3.47 2.63
CA VAL A 190 -13.51 -2.75 2.84
C VAL A 190 -12.72 -2.79 1.55
N LEU A 191 -12.36 -1.63 1.03
CA LEU A 191 -11.50 -1.46 -0.13
C LEU A 191 -10.39 -0.48 0.25
N ASN A 192 -9.13 -0.87 0.09
CA ASN A 192 -7.96 -0.04 0.44
C ASN A 192 -7.96 0.49 1.89
N ASP A 193 -8.37 -0.38 2.84
CA ASP A 193 -8.52 -0.04 4.26
C ASP A 193 -9.62 1.00 4.59
N GLU A 194 -10.42 1.40 3.61
CA GLU A 194 -11.57 2.28 3.77
C GLU A 194 -12.91 1.52 3.68
N LEU A 195 -13.90 2.00 4.43
CA LEU A 195 -15.22 1.40 4.48
C LEU A 195 -16.12 1.99 3.38
N TYR A 196 -16.72 1.11 2.59
CA TYR A 196 -17.68 1.47 1.54
C TYR A 196 -19.01 0.81 1.79
N LYS A 197 -20.10 1.57 1.60
CA LYS A 197 -21.47 1.07 1.62
C LYS A 197 -21.84 0.55 0.23
N ARG A 198 -22.38 -0.67 0.18
CA ARG A 198 -22.95 -1.24 -1.05
C ARG A 198 -24.27 -0.56 -1.37
N GLY A 199 -24.35 0.11 -2.53
CA GLY A 199 -25.61 0.65 -3.07
C GLY A 199 -26.44 -0.43 -3.77
N TYR A 200 -27.71 -0.14 -4.06
CA TYR A 200 -28.61 -1.04 -4.81
C TYR A 200 -28.20 -1.18 -6.29
N SER A 201 -27.64 -0.14 -6.86
CA SER A 201 -27.06 -0.11 -8.20
C SER A 201 -25.78 0.69 -8.09
N GLN A 202 -24.65 0.08 -8.43
CA GLN A 202 -23.32 0.69 -8.31
C GLN A 202 -23.30 2.20 -8.56
N PRO A 203 -22.54 3.02 -7.81
CA PRO A 203 -21.21 2.76 -7.24
C PRO A 203 -21.20 2.50 -5.72
N TYR A 204 -20.08 1.98 -5.21
CA TYR A 204 -19.82 1.92 -3.78
C TYR A 204 -19.66 3.33 -3.22
N LEU A 205 -20.37 3.65 -2.14
CA LEU A 205 -20.29 4.95 -1.47
C LEU A 205 -19.27 4.88 -0.35
N ARG A 206 -18.22 5.68 -0.42
CA ARG A 206 -17.23 5.79 0.65
C ARG A 206 -17.89 6.30 1.93
N CYS A 207 -17.65 5.62 3.03
CA CYS A 207 -18.12 6.05 4.34
C CYS A 207 -17.11 7.06 4.90
N ILE A 208 -17.54 8.30 5.08
CA ILE A 208 -16.75 9.37 5.67
C ILE A 208 -17.06 9.51 7.17
N GLU A 209 -16.08 9.95 7.95
CA GLU A 209 -16.23 10.18 9.38
C GLU A 209 -16.84 11.56 9.68
N GLU A 210 -17.23 11.77 10.94
CA GLU A 210 -17.94 12.98 11.35
C GLU A 210 -17.14 14.26 11.15
N GLU A 211 -15.81 14.20 11.33
CA GLU A 211 -14.91 15.31 11.06
C GLU A 211 -14.77 15.62 9.57
N GLU A 212 -14.65 14.59 8.73
CA GLU A 212 -14.62 14.71 7.26
C GLU A 212 -15.97 15.20 6.72
N THR A 213 -17.06 14.77 7.33
CA THR A 213 -18.43 15.18 6.96
C THR A 213 -18.61 16.69 7.13
N ARG A 214 -18.06 17.26 8.18
CA ARG A 214 -18.13 18.72 8.41
C ARG A 214 -17.40 19.49 7.31
N TYR A 215 -16.20 19.04 6.95
CA TYR A 215 -15.41 19.67 5.89
C TYR A 215 -16.12 19.60 4.51
N VAL A 216 -16.64 18.42 4.16
CA VAL A 216 -17.35 18.20 2.88
C VAL A 216 -18.63 19.04 2.83
N LEU A 217 -19.38 19.13 3.94
CA LEU A 217 -20.58 19.96 4.00
C LEU A 217 -20.27 21.46 3.89
N GLU A 218 -19.19 21.94 4.51
CA GLU A 218 -18.74 23.34 4.37
C GLU A 218 -18.34 23.67 2.93
N GLU A 219 -17.68 22.74 2.23
CA GLU A 219 -17.26 22.92 0.85
C GLU A 219 -18.45 22.92 -0.13
N VAL A 220 -19.40 22.01 0.04
CA VAL A 220 -20.64 21.95 -0.76
C VAL A 220 -21.49 23.21 -0.54
N HIS A 221 -21.54 23.74 0.69
CA HIS A 221 -22.27 25.00 0.97
C HIS A 221 -21.55 26.24 0.44
N ARG A 222 -20.23 26.20 0.27
CA ARG A 222 -19.48 27.29 -0.39
C ARG A 222 -19.69 27.32 -1.90
N GLU A 223 -19.79 26.17 -2.54
CA GLU A 223 -20.01 26.09 -4.00
C GLU A 223 -21.49 26.20 -4.41
N GLY A 224 -22.42 25.99 -3.50
CA GLY A 224 -23.88 26.05 -3.74
C GLY A 224 -24.53 27.43 -3.45
N GLY A 225 -23.74 28.44 -3.13
CA GLY A 225 -24.21 29.79 -2.85
C GLY A 225 -24.22 30.67 -4.11
N VAL A 226 -25.22 30.50 -4.96
CA VAL A 226 -25.69 31.51 -5.93
C VAL A 226 -27.07 31.96 -5.51
#